data_bb5263985c734425b6d607696791c6b0
#
_entry.id   bb5263985c734425b6d607696791c6b0
#
_cell.length_a   1.000
_cell.length_b   1.000
_cell.length_c   1.000
_cell.angle_alpha   90.00
_cell.angle_beta   90.00
_cell.angle_gamma   90.00
#
_symmetry.space_group_name_H-M   'P 1'
#
loop_
_entity.id
_entity.type
_entity.pdbx_description
1 polymer ?
#
loop_
_entity_poly.entity_id
_entity_poly.type
_entity_poly.pdbx_seq_one_letter_code
_entity_poly.pdbx_strand_id
1 'polypeptide(L)'
;LNLELDSVKMVLEQLQSVGLATKGGGGNTVRNILVSEFSGISESETFDTTPYAMALTDAVVPEADSYLMPRKMKIAFSSDENFEDYANINDVGLVAKIKDGKRGFKVYVGGGAGSKPSVGWLYKEFIPVEDLYALVKALKDFFNAHGNRKDKYKARIRFIFYKLGPEETFRLIDEYFEKSKSDGKTLDVHPEDYPHSKPTDKTVVLPFVLGNIKLDD
;
A
#
# COMPACT_ATOMS: atom_id res chain seq x y z
N LEU A 1 2.26 -3.59 -25.53
CA LEU A 1 1.03 -4.07 -26.15
C LEU A 1 0.71 -3.17 -27.33
N ASN A 2 0.67 -3.76 -28.52
CA ASN A 2 0.23 -3.08 -29.74
C ASN A 2 -1.31 -3.17 -29.77
N LEU A 3 -1.98 -2.14 -29.25
CA LEU A 3 -3.42 -2.03 -29.25
C LEU A 3 -3.79 -0.86 -30.18
N GLU A 4 -4.67 -1.11 -31.13
CA GLU A 4 -5.23 -0.05 -31.97
C GLU A 4 -6.09 0.90 -31.12
N LEU A 5 -6.04 2.19 -31.41
CA LEU A 5 -6.72 3.21 -30.60
C LEU A 5 -8.24 2.96 -30.51
N ASP A 6 -8.84 2.51 -31.59
CA ASP A 6 -10.29 2.22 -31.67
C ASP A 6 -10.70 1.04 -30.78
N SER A 7 -9.77 0.13 -30.45
CA SER A 7 -10.01 -1.02 -29.58
C SER A 7 -9.89 -0.67 -28.08
N VAL A 8 -9.34 0.49 -27.72
CA VAL A 8 -9.09 0.87 -26.31
C VAL A 8 -10.39 0.88 -25.50
N LYS A 9 -11.46 1.45 -26.05
CA LYS A 9 -12.76 1.52 -25.34
C LYS A 9 -13.28 0.14 -24.99
N MET A 10 -13.31 -0.77 -25.97
CA MET A 10 -13.79 -2.15 -25.78
C MET A 10 -12.97 -2.88 -24.69
N VAL A 11 -11.63 -2.75 -24.71
CA VAL A 11 -10.78 -3.38 -23.69
C VAL A 11 -11.04 -2.80 -22.30
N LEU A 12 -11.25 -1.49 -22.17
CA LEU A 12 -11.58 -0.87 -20.88
C LEU A 12 -12.95 -1.33 -20.37
N GLU A 13 -13.93 -1.45 -21.25
CA GLU A 13 -15.27 -1.97 -20.89
C GLU A 13 -15.21 -3.44 -20.43
N GLN A 14 -14.40 -4.28 -21.10
CA GLN A 14 -14.17 -5.66 -20.68
C GLN A 14 -13.47 -5.74 -19.32
N LEU A 15 -12.45 -4.93 -19.07
CA LEU A 15 -11.79 -4.86 -17.77
C LEU A 15 -12.78 -4.44 -16.67
N GLN A 16 -13.60 -3.43 -16.94
CA GLN A 16 -14.61 -2.94 -16.00
C GLN A 16 -15.66 -4.01 -15.68
N SER A 17 -16.05 -4.84 -16.66
CA SER A 17 -17.04 -5.91 -16.46
C SER A 17 -16.60 -6.99 -15.47
N VAL A 18 -15.28 -7.13 -15.24
CA VAL A 18 -14.69 -8.05 -14.26
C VAL A 18 -14.13 -7.31 -13.02
N GLY A 19 -14.58 -6.07 -12.77
CA GLY A 19 -14.21 -5.29 -11.60
C GLY A 19 -12.82 -4.63 -11.65
N LEU A 20 -12.14 -4.66 -12.80
CA LEU A 20 -10.83 -4.04 -12.97
C LEU A 20 -10.96 -2.61 -13.51
N ALA A 21 -10.10 -1.72 -13.05
CA ALA A 21 -10.00 -0.35 -13.51
C ALA A 21 -8.55 0.05 -13.76
N THR A 22 -8.35 1.01 -14.68
CA THR A 22 -7.01 1.59 -14.94
C THR A 22 -6.71 2.78 -14.03
N LYS A 23 -7.68 3.22 -13.23
CA LYS A 23 -7.57 4.35 -12.32
C LYS A 23 -6.53 4.05 -11.23
N GLY A 24 -5.61 4.98 -10.97
CA GLY A 24 -4.51 4.76 -10.01
C GLY A 24 -3.32 3.95 -10.55
N GLY A 25 -3.40 3.33 -11.73
CA GLY A 25 -2.31 2.53 -12.31
C GLY A 25 -1.12 3.36 -12.81
N GLY A 26 -1.32 4.64 -13.13
CA GLY A 26 -0.30 5.53 -13.70
C GLY A 26 -0.31 6.93 -13.13
N GLY A 27 0.70 7.76 -13.49
CA GLY A 27 0.73 9.19 -13.14
C GLY A 27 1.27 9.53 -11.74
N ASN A 28 1.05 10.78 -11.36
CA ASN A 28 1.39 11.34 -10.04
C ASN A 28 0.18 11.20 -9.10
N THR A 29 -0.05 10.00 -8.66
CA THR A 29 -1.24 9.61 -7.90
C THR A 29 -0.87 8.63 -6.79
N VAL A 30 -1.79 8.43 -5.86
CA VAL A 30 -1.78 7.19 -5.06
C VAL A 30 -1.91 6.02 -6.04
N ARG A 31 -0.91 5.14 -6.04
CA ARG A 31 -0.85 3.95 -6.91
C ARG A 31 -1.64 2.83 -6.30
N ASN A 32 -1.85 1.77 -7.10
CA ASN A 32 -2.44 0.54 -6.60
C ASN A 32 -1.81 0.16 -5.25
N ILE A 33 -2.63 -0.08 -4.27
CA ILE A 33 -2.23 -0.54 -2.95
C ILE A 33 -1.86 -2.02 -3.06
N LEU A 34 -0.69 -2.36 -2.55
CA LEU A 34 -0.15 -3.72 -2.62
C LEU A 34 -0.45 -4.46 -1.31
N VAL A 35 -0.70 -5.74 -1.43
CA VAL A 35 -0.81 -6.67 -0.30
C VAL A 35 0.18 -7.79 -0.54
N SER A 36 0.73 -8.37 0.54
CA SER A 36 1.55 -9.59 0.44
C SER A 36 0.76 -10.69 -0.29
N GLU A 37 1.40 -11.39 -1.21
CA GLU A 37 0.83 -12.55 -1.90
C GLU A 37 0.47 -13.71 -0.94
N PHE A 38 1.00 -13.67 0.28
CA PHE A 38 0.73 -14.67 1.32
C PHE A 38 -0.40 -14.24 2.27
N SER A 39 -0.96 -13.05 2.12
CA SER A 39 -2.05 -12.56 2.99
C SER A 39 -3.29 -13.43 2.82
N GLY A 40 -3.85 -13.88 3.93
CA GLY A 40 -5.01 -14.78 3.96
C GLY A 40 -4.68 -16.27 3.77
N ILE A 41 -3.41 -16.64 3.50
CA ILE A 41 -3.00 -18.03 3.25
C ILE A 41 -1.80 -18.50 4.09
N SER A 42 -0.99 -17.59 4.62
CA SER A 42 0.19 -17.94 5.41
C SER A 42 -0.21 -18.44 6.81
N GLU A 43 0.42 -19.52 7.26
CA GLU A 43 0.26 -20.02 8.63
C GLU A 43 0.87 -19.08 9.68
N SER A 44 1.87 -18.28 9.29
CA SER A 44 2.58 -17.34 10.19
C SER A 44 1.99 -15.93 10.17
N GLU A 45 0.91 -15.69 9.42
CA GLU A 45 0.37 -14.34 9.35
C GLU A 45 -0.18 -13.86 10.70
N THR A 46 0.06 -12.59 10.99
CA THR A 46 -0.48 -11.91 12.17
C THR A 46 -2.00 -11.73 12.03
N PHE A 47 -2.44 -11.27 10.86
CA PHE A 47 -3.82 -11.25 10.37
C PHE A 47 -3.85 -10.90 8.89
N ASP A 48 -4.92 -11.31 8.19
CA ASP A 48 -5.14 -10.94 6.78
C ASP A 48 -5.29 -9.43 6.62
N THR A 49 -4.45 -8.83 5.80
CA THR A 49 -4.45 -7.40 5.52
C THR A 49 -5.24 -7.03 4.28
N THR A 50 -5.73 -8.01 3.50
CA THR A 50 -6.51 -7.79 2.27
C THR A 50 -7.73 -6.91 2.50
N PRO A 51 -8.59 -7.15 3.53
CA PRO A 51 -9.78 -6.33 3.78
C PRO A 51 -9.43 -4.84 4.01
N TYR A 52 -8.34 -4.59 4.73
CA TYR A 52 -7.89 -3.23 5.02
C TYR A 52 -7.35 -2.51 3.78
N ALA A 53 -6.61 -3.22 2.93
CA ALA A 53 -6.09 -2.68 1.68
C ALA A 53 -7.22 -2.36 0.68
N MET A 54 -8.25 -3.20 0.61
CA MET A 54 -9.42 -2.97 -0.23
C MET A 54 -10.23 -1.78 0.27
N ALA A 55 -10.57 -1.74 1.56
CA ALA A 55 -11.28 -0.60 2.16
C ALA A 55 -10.50 0.72 2.01
N LEU A 56 -9.18 0.68 2.16
CA LEU A 56 -8.33 1.85 1.92
C LEU A 56 -8.34 2.27 0.45
N THR A 57 -8.34 1.32 -0.49
CA THR A 57 -8.43 1.60 -1.93
C THR A 57 -9.74 2.30 -2.26
N ASP A 58 -10.86 1.77 -1.76
CA ASP A 58 -12.19 2.34 -1.98
C ASP A 58 -12.34 3.73 -1.36
N ALA A 59 -11.66 3.99 -0.25
CA ALA A 59 -11.66 5.30 0.39
C ALA A 59 -10.82 6.34 -0.36
N VAL A 60 -9.59 5.98 -0.80
CA VAL A 60 -8.62 6.99 -1.29
C VAL A 60 -8.59 7.15 -2.80
N VAL A 61 -8.93 6.11 -3.58
CA VAL A 61 -8.91 6.19 -5.05
C VAL A 61 -9.96 7.15 -5.61
N PRO A 62 -11.18 7.29 -5.06
CA PRO A 62 -12.15 8.27 -5.54
C PRO A 62 -11.78 9.73 -5.20
N GLU A 63 -10.91 9.96 -4.21
CA GLU A 63 -10.57 11.31 -3.75
C GLU A 63 -9.78 12.10 -4.82
N ALA A 64 -10.23 13.31 -5.15
CA ALA A 64 -9.62 14.13 -6.19
C ALA A 64 -8.15 14.49 -5.88
N ASP A 65 -7.80 14.71 -4.63
CA ASP A 65 -6.45 15.03 -4.17
C ASP A 65 -5.45 13.87 -4.37
N SER A 66 -5.95 12.63 -4.46
CA SER A 66 -5.14 11.45 -4.79
C SER A 66 -4.51 11.50 -6.19
N TYR A 67 -4.97 12.39 -7.07
CA TYR A 67 -4.47 12.60 -8.44
C TYR A 67 -3.62 13.87 -8.58
N LEU A 68 -3.48 14.64 -7.53
CA LEU A 68 -2.72 15.90 -7.51
C LEU A 68 -1.39 15.79 -6.78
N MET A 69 -0.86 14.58 -6.63
CA MET A 69 0.36 14.30 -5.89
C MET A 69 1.61 14.88 -6.57
N PRO A 70 2.68 15.26 -5.85
CA PRO A 70 3.95 15.67 -6.45
C PRO A 70 4.59 14.57 -7.30
N ARG A 71 4.38 13.32 -6.90
CA ARG A 71 4.82 12.09 -7.58
C ARG A 71 3.95 10.92 -7.15
N LYS A 72 4.11 9.74 -7.80
CA LYS A 72 3.45 8.51 -7.36
C LYS A 72 3.73 8.22 -5.89
N MET A 73 2.71 7.86 -5.15
CA MET A 73 2.77 7.34 -3.78
C MET A 73 2.37 5.88 -3.79
N LYS A 74 3.22 5.02 -3.26
CA LYS A 74 2.99 3.58 -3.19
C LYS A 74 2.77 3.17 -1.74
N ILE A 75 1.72 2.39 -1.51
CA ILE A 75 1.36 1.83 -0.21
C ILE A 75 1.43 0.31 -0.33
N ALA A 76 2.03 -0.36 0.65
CA ALA A 76 2.12 -1.81 0.68
C ALA A 76 1.84 -2.34 2.09
N PHE A 77 1.09 -3.43 2.14
CA PHE A 77 0.78 -4.17 3.35
C PHE A 77 1.56 -5.48 3.39
N SER A 78 2.07 -5.84 4.58
CA SER A 78 2.48 -7.20 4.94
C SER A 78 1.56 -7.75 6.02
N SER A 79 1.20 -9.01 5.94
CA SER A 79 0.35 -9.70 6.91
C SER A 79 1.14 -10.36 8.05
N ASP A 80 2.47 -10.43 7.96
CA ASP A 80 3.34 -11.10 8.92
C ASP A 80 4.27 -10.10 9.61
N GLU A 81 4.24 -10.07 10.96
CA GLU A 81 5.10 -9.19 11.75
C GLU A 81 6.59 -9.57 11.63
N ASN A 82 6.89 -10.84 11.38
CA ASN A 82 8.26 -11.36 11.27
C ASN A 82 8.81 -11.30 9.84
N PHE A 83 7.95 -11.12 8.86
CA PHE A 83 8.33 -11.04 7.45
C PHE A 83 7.69 -9.82 6.80
N GLU A 84 8.44 -8.72 6.78
CA GLU A 84 7.93 -7.41 6.33
C GLU A 84 7.69 -7.34 4.81
N ASP A 85 7.97 -8.41 4.07
CA ASP A 85 7.85 -8.52 2.61
C ASP A 85 8.47 -7.31 1.91
N TYR A 86 7.69 -6.69 1.02
CA TYR A 86 8.07 -5.46 0.32
C TYR A 86 7.52 -4.20 0.97
N ALA A 87 6.88 -4.29 2.15
CA ALA A 87 6.24 -3.14 2.78
C ALA A 87 7.25 -2.02 3.04
N ASN A 88 8.40 -2.35 3.62
CA ASN A 88 9.43 -1.39 4.01
C ASN A 88 10.18 -0.72 2.84
N ILE A 89 10.02 -1.18 1.59
CA ILE A 89 10.61 -0.56 0.39
C ILE A 89 9.60 0.24 -0.45
N ASN A 90 8.44 0.59 0.12
CA ASN A 90 7.44 1.46 -0.48
C ASN A 90 7.39 2.83 0.22
N ASP A 91 6.70 3.81 -0.37
CA ASP A 91 6.57 5.15 0.26
C ASP A 91 5.89 5.06 1.62
N VAL A 92 4.91 4.14 1.75
CA VAL A 92 4.25 3.78 2.99
C VAL A 92 4.22 2.26 3.09
N GLY A 93 4.81 1.72 4.14
CA GLY A 93 4.80 0.31 4.47
C GLY A 93 4.00 0.07 5.74
N LEU A 94 3.08 -0.88 5.70
CA LEU A 94 2.14 -1.23 6.76
C LEU A 94 2.29 -2.72 7.06
N VAL A 95 2.89 -3.04 8.21
CA VAL A 95 3.11 -4.43 8.64
C VAL A 95 2.10 -4.77 9.73
N ALA A 96 1.32 -5.82 9.54
CA ALA A 96 0.32 -6.29 10.49
C ALA A 96 0.95 -6.54 11.87
N LYS A 97 0.33 -6.01 12.90
CA LYS A 97 0.80 -6.14 14.28
C LYS A 97 -0.39 -6.23 15.23
N ILE A 98 -0.27 -7.10 16.25
CA ILE A 98 -1.22 -7.16 17.36
C ILE A 98 -0.52 -6.63 18.61
N LYS A 99 -1.14 -5.66 19.27
CA LYS A 99 -0.69 -5.10 20.53
C LYS A 99 -1.86 -5.02 21.50
N ASP A 100 -1.69 -5.59 22.70
CA ASP A 100 -2.72 -5.64 23.74
C ASP A 100 -4.08 -6.16 23.23
N GLY A 101 -4.04 -7.20 22.37
CA GLY A 101 -5.22 -7.82 21.75
C GLY A 101 -5.88 -6.98 20.64
N LYS A 102 -5.34 -5.82 20.28
CA LYS A 102 -5.85 -4.96 19.22
C LYS A 102 -5.03 -5.11 17.93
N ARG A 103 -5.73 -5.18 16.80
CA ARG A 103 -5.10 -5.14 15.48
C ARG A 103 -4.60 -3.74 15.16
N GLY A 104 -3.47 -3.65 14.50
CA GLY A 104 -2.86 -2.41 14.05
C GLY A 104 -1.73 -2.67 13.09
N PHE A 105 -0.96 -1.64 12.80
CA PHE A 105 0.16 -1.71 11.87
C PHE A 105 1.41 -1.06 12.45
N LYS A 106 2.55 -1.72 12.26
CA LYS A 106 3.86 -1.10 12.30
C LYS A 106 4.05 -0.33 10.99
N VAL A 107 4.50 0.91 11.06
CA VAL A 107 4.47 1.84 9.92
C VAL A 107 5.85 2.29 9.53
N TYR A 108 6.20 2.07 8.27
CA TYR A 108 7.39 2.61 7.61
C TYR A 108 7.01 3.70 6.62
N VAL A 109 7.83 4.74 6.52
CA VAL A 109 7.62 5.86 5.58
C VAL A 109 8.90 6.18 4.83
N GLY A 110 8.79 6.42 3.53
CA GLY A 110 9.88 6.93 2.71
C GLY A 110 10.74 5.87 2.03
N GLY A 111 10.32 4.61 2.00
CA GLY A 111 11.01 3.56 1.24
C GLY A 111 10.88 3.72 -0.28
N GLY A 112 11.66 2.92 -1.00
CA GLY A 112 11.58 2.85 -2.45
C GLY A 112 12.79 2.25 -3.14
N ALA A 113 12.55 1.47 -4.20
CA ALA A 113 13.55 0.74 -4.96
C ALA A 113 14.04 1.46 -6.25
N GLY A 114 13.67 2.74 -6.46
CA GLY A 114 14.11 3.50 -7.65
C GLY A 114 15.53 4.07 -7.52
N SER A 115 15.85 5.14 -8.27
CA SER A 115 17.11 5.87 -8.12
C SER A 115 17.29 6.28 -6.65
N LYS A 116 18.45 6.03 -6.05
CA LYS A 116 18.70 6.09 -4.60
C LYS A 116 17.73 5.16 -3.85
N PRO A 117 17.88 3.84 -3.93
CA PRO A 117 17.05 2.91 -3.17
C PRO A 117 17.20 3.15 -1.66
N SER A 118 16.12 2.99 -0.93
CA SER A 118 16.06 3.21 0.52
C SER A 118 15.01 2.30 1.12
N VAL A 119 15.33 1.74 2.27
CA VAL A 119 14.35 1.19 3.19
C VAL A 119 13.64 2.37 3.85
N GLY A 120 12.35 2.24 4.11
CA GLY A 120 11.56 3.24 4.83
C GLY A 120 12.05 3.42 6.27
N TRP A 121 11.93 4.64 6.77
CA TRP A 121 12.16 4.92 8.18
C TRP A 121 10.99 4.41 9.00
N LEU A 122 11.25 3.74 10.11
CA LEU A 122 10.22 3.34 11.06
C LEU A 122 9.60 4.59 11.70
N TYR A 123 8.33 4.83 11.37
CA TYR A 123 7.58 5.99 11.86
C TYR A 123 6.89 5.69 13.18
N LYS A 124 6.11 4.62 13.23
CA LYS A 124 5.43 4.17 14.46
C LYS A 124 5.53 2.64 14.59
N GLU A 125 5.81 2.17 15.78
CA GLU A 125 5.79 0.73 16.11
C GLU A 125 4.38 0.14 16.09
N PHE A 126 3.37 0.98 16.29
CA PHE A 126 1.97 0.56 16.28
C PHE A 126 1.04 1.75 16.03
N ILE A 127 0.15 1.58 15.07
CA ILE A 127 -1.02 2.43 14.84
C ILE A 127 -2.24 1.51 14.77
N PRO A 128 -3.31 1.75 15.53
CA PRO A 128 -4.51 0.92 15.50
C PRO A 128 -5.21 1.00 14.13
N VAL A 129 -5.93 -0.06 13.75
CA VAL A 129 -6.59 -0.12 12.42
C VAL A 129 -7.60 1.00 12.20
N GLU A 130 -8.21 1.50 13.26
CA GLU A 130 -9.17 2.61 13.23
C GLU A 130 -8.53 3.91 12.73
N ASP A 131 -7.24 4.10 12.97
CA ASP A 131 -6.48 5.30 12.56
C ASP A 131 -5.87 5.18 11.16
N LEU A 132 -6.06 4.05 10.46
CA LEU A 132 -5.42 3.77 9.16
C LEU A 132 -5.77 4.81 8.09
N TYR A 133 -7.05 5.19 7.98
CA TYR A 133 -7.46 6.23 7.03
C TYR A 133 -6.81 7.57 7.36
N ALA A 134 -6.85 7.97 8.63
CA ALA A 134 -6.27 9.23 9.10
C ALA A 134 -4.76 9.30 8.82
N LEU A 135 -4.03 8.19 9.02
CA LEU A 135 -2.63 8.08 8.69
C LEU A 135 -2.36 8.32 7.20
N VAL A 136 -3.08 7.61 6.32
CA VAL A 136 -2.84 7.71 4.88
C VAL A 136 -3.24 9.08 4.36
N LYS A 137 -4.33 9.66 4.86
CA LYS A 137 -4.74 11.03 4.55
C LYS A 137 -3.66 12.05 4.97
N ALA A 138 -3.13 11.91 6.18
CA ALA A 138 -2.05 12.76 6.69
C ALA A 138 -0.80 12.67 5.81
N LEU A 139 -0.40 11.46 5.41
CA LEU A 139 0.75 11.26 4.53
C LEU A 139 0.53 11.82 3.11
N LYS A 140 -0.70 11.76 2.59
CA LYS A 140 -1.08 12.43 1.34
C LYS A 140 -0.94 13.95 1.46
N ASP A 141 -1.52 14.54 2.49
CA ASP A 141 -1.49 15.99 2.72
C ASP A 141 -0.06 16.50 2.95
N PHE A 142 0.69 15.81 3.80
CA PHE A 142 2.10 16.07 4.03
C PHE A 142 2.91 16.02 2.72
N PHE A 143 2.71 14.96 1.93
CA PHE A 143 3.42 14.81 0.65
C PHE A 143 3.01 15.89 -0.37
N ASN A 144 1.73 16.25 -0.42
CA ASN A 144 1.23 17.33 -1.27
C ASN A 144 1.84 18.69 -0.92
N ALA A 145 2.01 18.98 0.37
CA ALA A 145 2.56 20.23 0.87
C ALA A 145 4.09 20.33 0.72
N HIS A 146 4.81 19.24 1.01
CA HIS A 146 6.28 19.25 1.15
C HIS A 146 7.02 18.61 -0.03
N GLY A 147 6.33 17.86 -0.89
CA GLY A 147 6.94 17.14 -2.01
C GLY A 147 7.47 18.07 -3.10
N ASN A 148 8.58 17.67 -3.71
CA ASN A 148 9.22 18.42 -4.78
C ASN A 148 8.45 18.29 -6.10
N ARG A 149 7.85 19.38 -6.57
CA ARG A 149 7.11 19.43 -7.86
C ARG A 149 7.98 19.92 -9.03
N LYS A 150 9.18 20.43 -8.76
CA LYS A 150 10.07 20.98 -9.79
C LYS A 150 10.95 19.92 -10.44
N ASP A 151 11.43 18.95 -9.63
CA ASP A 151 12.33 17.88 -10.09
C ASP A 151 11.71 16.52 -9.86
N LYS A 152 11.19 15.89 -10.93
CA LYS A 152 10.55 14.57 -10.89
C LYS A 152 11.47 13.44 -10.40
N TYR A 153 12.78 13.61 -10.48
CA TYR A 153 13.76 12.60 -10.03
C TYR A 153 14.02 12.69 -8.52
N LYS A 154 13.66 13.82 -7.89
CA LYS A 154 13.78 14.07 -6.45
C LYS A 154 12.42 14.38 -5.81
N ALA A 155 11.35 13.78 -6.32
CA ALA A 155 9.97 14.10 -5.93
C ALA A 155 9.30 13.06 -5.02
N ARG A 156 9.89 11.89 -4.78
CA ARG A 156 9.32 10.87 -3.86
C ARG A 156 9.47 11.29 -2.40
N ILE A 157 8.62 10.73 -1.51
CA ILE A 157 8.59 11.06 -0.07
C ILE A 157 9.99 10.97 0.57
N ARG A 158 10.80 9.97 0.24
CA ARG A 158 12.16 9.80 0.81
C ARG A 158 13.07 11.03 0.61
N PHE A 159 12.86 11.82 -0.44
CA PHE A 159 13.66 13.03 -0.66
C PHE A 159 13.32 14.15 0.33
N ILE A 160 12.14 14.11 0.98
CA ILE A 160 11.82 15.01 2.09
C ILE A 160 12.68 14.62 3.30
N PHE A 161 12.79 13.31 3.61
CA PHE A 161 13.69 12.82 4.65
C PHE A 161 15.16 13.19 4.42
N TYR A 162 15.63 13.11 3.17
CA TYR A 162 17.01 13.53 2.86
C TYR A 162 17.23 15.03 3.01
N LYS A 163 16.18 15.84 2.88
CA LYS A 163 16.25 17.30 3.01
C LYS A 163 16.12 17.78 4.45
N LEU A 164 15.19 17.21 5.22
CA LEU A 164 14.80 17.69 6.55
C LEU A 164 15.36 16.83 7.69
N GLY A 165 15.80 15.61 7.40
CA GLY A 165 16.10 14.60 8.39
C GLY A 165 14.85 13.87 8.90
N PRO A 166 15.05 12.69 9.54
CA PRO A 166 13.91 11.87 10.01
C PRO A 166 13.10 12.57 11.12
N GLU A 167 13.75 13.17 12.08
CA GLU A 167 13.09 13.79 13.25
C GLU A 167 12.11 14.89 12.83
N GLU A 168 12.57 15.84 12.02
CA GLU A 168 11.72 16.94 11.56
C GLU A 168 10.63 16.45 10.61
N THR A 169 10.93 15.47 9.76
CA THR A 169 9.93 14.87 8.88
C THR A 169 8.83 14.19 9.68
N PHE A 170 9.16 13.44 10.73
CA PHE A 170 8.17 12.81 11.60
C PHE A 170 7.35 13.81 12.39
N ARG A 171 7.98 14.86 12.91
CA ARG A 171 7.28 15.94 13.60
C ARG A 171 6.20 16.56 12.71
N LEU A 172 6.54 16.85 11.46
CA LEU A 172 5.58 17.36 10.48
C LEU A 172 4.48 16.35 10.16
N ILE A 173 4.81 15.07 9.97
CA ILE A 173 3.81 14.02 9.72
C ILE A 173 2.86 13.92 10.93
N ASP A 174 3.36 13.98 12.17
CA ASP A 174 2.53 13.96 13.37
C ASP A 174 1.51 15.11 13.38
N GLU A 175 1.89 16.33 12.97
CA GLU A 175 0.96 17.47 12.89
C GLU A 175 -0.20 17.21 11.90
N TYR A 176 0.12 16.67 10.71
CA TYR A 176 -0.92 16.28 9.74
C TYR A 176 -1.76 15.12 10.24
N PHE A 177 -1.17 14.18 10.98
CA PHE A 177 -1.87 13.02 11.50
C PHE A 177 -2.88 13.40 12.59
N GLU A 178 -2.49 14.21 13.56
CA GLU A 178 -3.41 14.70 14.59
C GLU A 178 -4.56 15.51 13.97
N LYS A 179 -4.27 16.34 12.96
CA LYS A 179 -5.30 17.05 12.22
C LYS A 179 -6.28 16.09 11.53
N SER A 180 -5.75 15.05 10.85
CA SER A 180 -6.58 14.08 10.12
C SER A 180 -7.42 13.21 11.06
N LYS A 181 -6.91 12.89 12.26
CA LYS A 181 -7.68 12.16 13.29
C LYS A 181 -8.88 12.95 13.78
N SER A 182 -8.78 14.29 13.84
CA SER A 182 -9.90 15.13 14.26
C SER A 182 -11.11 15.08 13.32
N ASP A 183 -10.91 14.64 12.06
CA ASP A 183 -12.01 14.48 11.09
C ASP A 183 -12.89 13.26 11.38
N GLY A 184 -12.42 12.32 12.23
CA GLY A 184 -13.17 11.15 12.70
C GLY A 184 -13.55 10.12 11.63
N LYS A 185 -13.02 10.23 10.40
CA LYS A 185 -13.29 9.29 9.31
C LYS A 185 -12.51 8.00 9.52
N THR A 186 -13.21 6.88 9.50
CA THR A 186 -12.65 5.52 9.56
C THR A 186 -12.89 4.77 8.25
N LEU A 187 -12.21 3.64 8.08
CA LEU A 187 -12.46 2.73 6.96
C LEU A 187 -13.64 1.82 7.26
N ASP A 188 -14.42 1.53 6.23
CA ASP A 188 -15.45 0.50 6.25
C ASP A 188 -14.80 -0.82 5.83
N VAL A 189 -14.48 -1.68 6.79
CA VAL A 189 -13.70 -2.90 6.57
C VAL A 189 -14.57 -4.12 6.76
N HIS A 190 -14.66 -4.96 5.74
CA HIS A 190 -15.49 -6.16 5.67
C HIS A 190 -14.63 -7.43 5.53
N PRO A 191 -14.08 -7.97 6.63
CA PRO A 191 -13.24 -9.18 6.58
C PRO A 191 -14.00 -10.42 6.06
N GLU A 192 -15.33 -10.46 6.24
CA GLU A 192 -16.21 -11.55 5.79
C GLU A 192 -16.26 -11.72 4.28
N ASP A 193 -15.97 -10.66 3.51
CA ASP A 193 -15.94 -10.70 2.04
C ASP A 193 -14.66 -11.39 1.51
N TYR A 194 -13.69 -11.65 2.40
CA TYR A 194 -12.41 -12.27 2.09
C TYR A 194 -12.20 -13.52 2.94
N PRO A 195 -12.98 -14.61 2.69
CA PRO A 195 -12.85 -15.82 3.47
C PRO A 195 -11.49 -16.48 3.23
N HIS A 196 -10.79 -16.81 4.31
CA HIS A 196 -9.55 -17.56 4.24
C HIS A 196 -9.82 -18.95 3.67
N SER A 197 -9.05 -19.35 2.66
CA SER A 197 -8.97 -20.75 2.29
C SER A 197 -8.13 -21.44 3.38
N LYS A 198 -8.76 -22.27 4.22
CA LYS A 198 -7.99 -23.12 5.14
C LYS A 198 -7.02 -23.98 4.32
N PRO A 199 -5.76 -24.11 4.77
CA PRO A 199 -4.84 -25.05 4.15
C PRO A 199 -5.55 -26.40 4.04
N THR A 200 -5.63 -26.95 2.84
CA THR A 200 -6.09 -28.32 2.67
C THR A 200 -4.91 -29.22 3.09
N ASP A 201 -5.18 -30.34 3.77
CA ASP A 201 -4.16 -31.35 4.15
C ASP A 201 -3.44 -31.98 2.94
N LYS A 202 -3.73 -31.48 1.73
CA LYS A 202 -3.11 -31.89 0.48
C LYS A 202 -2.05 -30.88 0.08
N THR A 203 -0.81 -31.14 0.46
CA THR A 203 0.34 -30.44 -0.09
C THR A 203 0.60 -30.95 -1.49
N VAL A 204 0.32 -30.16 -2.50
CA VAL A 204 0.78 -30.43 -3.86
C VAL A 204 2.18 -29.84 -4.00
N VAL A 205 3.20 -30.69 -4.02
CA VAL A 205 4.56 -30.30 -4.35
C VAL A 205 4.64 -30.19 -5.88
N LEU A 206 4.63 -28.97 -6.38
CA LEU A 206 4.92 -28.72 -7.79
C LEU A 206 6.43 -28.78 -7.99
N PRO A 207 6.95 -29.65 -8.87
CA PRO A 207 8.37 -29.64 -9.20
C PRO A 207 8.69 -28.40 -10.03
N PHE A 208 9.35 -27.42 -9.42
CA PHE A 208 9.88 -26.26 -10.15
C PHE A 208 11.20 -26.63 -10.79
N VAL A 209 11.27 -26.53 -12.11
CA VAL A 209 12.53 -26.39 -12.83
C VAL A 209 12.69 -24.92 -13.17
N LEU A 210 13.80 -24.30 -12.76
CA LEU A 210 14.13 -22.89 -13.06
C LEU A 210 13.88 -22.59 -14.55
N GLY A 211 12.87 -21.79 -14.82
CA GLY A 211 12.54 -21.30 -16.16
C GLY A 211 11.43 -22.02 -16.92
N ASN A 212 10.90 -23.17 -16.46
CA ASN A 212 9.77 -23.84 -17.11
C ASN A 212 8.90 -24.54 -16.07
N ILE A 213 7.61 -24.27 -16.08
CA ILE A 213 6.60 -25.07 -15.38
C ILE A 213 6.21 -26.20 -16.33
N LYS A 214 6.56 -27.44 -16.00
CA LYS A 214 5.95 -28.61 -16.63
C LYS A 214 4.79 -29.02 -15.75
N LEU A 215 3.59 -28.91 -16.27
CA LEU A 215 2.42 -29.61 -15.76
C LEU A 215 2.48 -31.00 -16.40
N ASP A 216 2.81 -32.02 -15.63
CA ASP A 216 2.58 -33.41 -16.05
C ASP A 216 1.08 -33.68 -15.86
N ASP A 217 0.44 -34.19 -16.92
CA ASP A 217 -0.98 -34.52 -17.04
C ASP A 217 -1.50 -35.48 -15.95
#